data_0fcd7d933df921f0cc1a211c9a2ede49
#
_entry.id   0fcd7d933df921f0cc1a211c9a2ede49
#
_cell.length_a   1.000
_cell.length_b   1.000
_cell.length_c   1.000
_cell.angle_alpha   90.00
_cell.angle_beta   90.00
_cell.angle_gamma   90.00
#
_symmetry.space_group_name_H-M   'P 1'
#
loop_
_entity.id
_entity.type
_entity.pdbx_description
1 polymer ?
#
loop_
_entity_poly.entity_id
_entity_poly.type
_entity_poly.pdbx_seq_one_letter_code
_entity_poly.pdbx_strand_id
1 'polypeptide(L)'
;MSSTTQRTAIVTGAARGIGAATAIRLAADGHAVAVLDLDEQACGDTVSAITAAGGRAIAVGVDVSRPEQVEAAVARVAQELGAPTILVNNAGIIRDNLIFKMTV
;
A
#
# COMPACT_ATOMS: atom_id res chain seq x y z
N MET A 1 -23.84 -4.01 -6.82
CA MET A 1 -23.32 -4.52 -6.53
C MET A 1 -22.20 -4.71 -6.69
N SER A 2 -21.78 -4.66 -6.25
CA SER A 2 -20.65 -4.88 -6.52
C SER A 2 -20.26 -6.15 -6.46
N SER A 3 -20.07 -6.70 -7.40
CA SER A 3 -19.53 -7.98 -7.39
C SER A 3 -18.05 -7.93 -7.35
N THR A 4 -17.52 -6.79 -7.18
CA THR A 4 -16.07 -6.66 -7.17
C THR A 4 -15.52 -7.24 -5.89
N THR A 5 -14.60 -8.17 -6.04
CA THR A 5 -13.89 -8.71 -4.90
C THR A 5 -12.89 -7.69 -4.39
N GLN A 6 -12.99 -7.37 -3.13
CA GLN A 6 -12.02 -6.47 -2.52
C GLN A 6 -10.66 -7.16 -2.45
N ARG A 7 -9.64 -6.47 -2.89
CA ARG A 7 -8.26 -6.93 -2.78
C ARG A 7 -7.48 -5.99 -1.90
N THR A 8 -6.30 -6.41 -1.55
CA THR A 8 -5.39 -5.57 -0.78
C THR A 8 -4.23 -5.18 -1.68
N ALA A 9 -3.96 -3.89 -1.76
CA ALA A 9 -2.90 -3.36 -2.59
C ALA A 9 -1.82 -2.74 -1.74
N ILE A 10 -0.58 -2.89 -2.15
CA ILE A 10 0.54 -2.17 -1.59
C ILE A 10 1.02 -1.18 -2.65
N VAL A 11 1.11 0.10 -2.29
CA VAL A 11 1.63 1.12 -3.18
C VAL A 11 2.84 1.74 -2.52
N THR A 12 4.00 1.63 -3.16
CA THR A 12 5.23 2.24 -2.64
C THR A 12 5.38 3.63 -3.21
N GLY A 13 6.09 4.50 -2.48
CA GLY A 13 6.22 5.89 -2.87
C GLY A 13 4.86 6.58 -2.89
N ALA A 14 3.99 6.22 -1.95
CA ALA A 14 2.60 6.61 -2.02
C ALA A 14 2.27 7.82 -1.15
N ALA A 15 3.28 8.47 -0.58
CA ALA A 15 3.06 9.64 0.26
C ALA A 15 2.61 10.85 -0.56
N ARG A 16 3.00 10.91 -1.82
CA ARG A 16 2.69 12.07 -2.65
C ARG A 16 2.77 11.72 -4.13
N GLY A 17 2.38 12.65 -4.97
CA GLY A 17 2.52 12.55 -6.42
C GLY A 17 1.71 11.43 -7.02
N ILE A 18 2.31 10.76 -8.00
CA ILE A 18 1.64 9.69 -8.74
C ILE A 18 1.28 8.53 -7.82
N GLY A 19 2.17 8.20 -6.88
CA GLY A 19 1.89 7.11 -5.94
C GLY A 19 0.67 7.38 -5.08
N ALA A 20 0.54 8.61 -4.57
CA ALA A 20 -0.62 8.98 -3.78
C ALA A 20 -1.90 8.92 -4.63
N ALA A 21 -1.84 9.43 -5.86
CA ALA A 21 -3.00 9.42 -6.75
C ALA A 21 -3.41 7.97 -7.07
N THR A 22 -2.43 7.10 -7.28
CA THR A 22 -2.70 5.68 -7.55
C THR A 22 -3.36 5.01 -6.35
N ALA A 23 -2.86 5.28 -5.15
CA ALA A 23 -3.42 4.71 -3.93
C ALA A 23 -4.87 5.15 -3.75
N ILE A 24 -5.14 6.43 -3.97
CA ILE A 24 -6.49 6.97 -3.84
C ILE A 24 -7.42 6.32 -4.85
N ARG A 25 -6.95 6.13 -6.09
CA ARG A 25 -7.78 5.51 -7.13
C ARG A 25 -8.09 4.06 -6.82
N LEU A 26 -7.10 3.30 -6.34
CA LEU A 26 -7.33 1.91 -5.97
C LEU A 26 -8.35 1.81 -4.85
N ALA A 27 -8.26 2.71 -3.87
CA ALA A 27 -9.23 2.72 -2.79
C ALA A 27 -10.62 3.08 -3.31
N ALA A 28 -10.72 4.00 -4.25
CA ALA A 28 -12.00 4.38 -4.85
C ALA A 28 -12.61 3.19 -5.60
N ASP A 29 -11.79 2.30 -6.12
CA ASP A 29 -12.25 1.10 -6.80
C ASP A 29 -12.63 0.00 -5.81
N GLY A 30 -12.55 0.24 -4.52
CA GLY A 30 -13.01 -0.69 -3.50
C GLY A 30 -11.93 -1.55 -2.86
N HIS A 31 -10.67 -1.30 -3.17
CA HIS A 31 -9.59 -2.10 -2.59
C HIS A 31 -9.08 -1.48 -1.29
N ALA A 32 -8.59 -2.32 -0.39
CA ALA A 32 -7.87 -1.85 0.77
C ALA A 32 -6.44 -1.52 0.34
N VAL A 33 -5.88 -0.42 0.83
CA VAL A 33 -4.60 0.07 0.32
C VAL A 33 -3.62 0.31 1.45
N ALA A 34 -2.43 -0.26 1.32
CA ALA A 34 -1.31 0.07 2.20
C ALA A 34 -0.47 1.14 1.51
N VAL A 35 -0.33 2.27 2.16
CA VAL A 35 0.40 3.44 1.65
C VAL A 35 1.79 3.39 2.25
N LEU A 36 2.78 3.03 1.46
CA LEU A 36 4.15 2.83 1.91
C LEU A 36 5.07 3.93 1.40
N ASP A 37 5.87 4.47 2.29
CA ASP A 37 6.86 5.47 1.94
C ASP A 37 7.86 5.57 3.09
N LEU A 38 9.02 6.19 2.83
CA LEU A 38 9.97 6.49 3.89
C LEU A 38 9.36 7.45 4.92
N ASP A 39 8.56 8.38 4.44
CA ASP A 39 7.96 9.40 5.28
C ASP A 39 6.56 8.95 5.70
N GLU A 40 6.50 8.30 6.85
CA GLU A 40 5.22 7.78 7.34
C GLU A 40 4.21 8.90 7.61
N GLN A 41 4.69 10.06 8.03
CA GLN A 41 3.81 11.17 8.31
C GLN A 41 3.12 11.66 7.04
N ALA A 42 3.87 11.73 5.95
CA ALA A 42 3.28 12.11 4.67
C ALA A 42 2.33 11.05 4.15
N CYS A 43 2.58 9.78 4.47
CA CYS A 43 1.64 8.71 4.16
C CYS A 43 0.29 8.96 4.82
N GLY A 44 0.31 9.54 6.00
CA GLY A 44 -0.92 9.85 6.73
C GLY A 44 -1.86 10.75 5.96
N ASP A 45 -1.31 11.69 5.18
CA ASP A 45 -2.15 12.57 4.37
C ASP A 45 -2.89 11.79 3.28
N THR A 46 -2.20 10.84 2.65
CA THR A 46 -2.83 9.99 1.63
C THR A 46 -3.90 9.10 2.27
N VAL A 47 -3.60 8.53 3.44
CA VAL A 47 -4.56 7.69 4.15
C VAL A 47 -5.78 8.52 4.55
N SER A 48 -5.57 9.75 5.02
CA SER A 48 -6.68 10.62 5.38
C SER A 48 -7.60 10.89 4.20
N ALA A 49 -7.02 11.12 3.03
CA ALA A 49 -7.81 11.36 1.82
C ALA A 49 -8.64 10.12 1.48
N ILE A 50 -8.04 8.94 1.62
CA ILE A 50 -8.73 7.69 1.32
C ILE A 50 -9.87 7.44 2.32
N THR A 51 -9.59 7.60 3.61
CA THR A 51 -10.60 7.32 4.62
C THR A 51 -11.72 8.35 4.60
N ALA A 52 -11.41 9.60 4.27
CA ALA A 52 -12.43 10.64 4.15
C ALA A 52 -13.41 10.31 3.01
N ALA A 53 -12.96 9.60 2.01
CA ALA A 53 -13.80 9.17 0.90
C ALA A 53 -14.47 7.82 1.16
N GLY A 54 -14.32 7.27 2.35
CA GLY A 54 -14.95 6.00 2.71
C GLY A 54 -14.13 4.76 2.44
N GLY A 55 -12.87 4.92 2.05
CA GLY A 55 -12.00 3.80 1.75
C GLY A 55 -11.28 3.26 2.98
N ARG A 56 -10.49 2.22 2.76
CA ARG A 56 -9.70 1.56 3.80
C ARG A 56 -8.24 1.65 3.45
N ALA A 57 -7.44 2.18 4.36
CA ALA A 57 -6.01 2.31 4.11
C ALA A 57 -5.24 2.35 5.41
N ILE A 58 -3.96 1.97 5.34
CA ILE A 58 -3.03 2.16 6.44
C ILE A 58 -1.77 2.81 5.91
N ALA A 59 -1.08 3.53 6.79
CA ALA A 59 0.20 4.16 6.47
C ALA A 59 1.32 3.33 7.09
N VAL A 60 2.34 3.03 6.32
CA VAL A 60 3.48 2.26 6.82
C VAL A 60 4.77 2.95 6.37
N GLY A 61 5.54 3.41 7.35
CA GLY A 61 6.87 3.94 7.08
C GLY A 61 7.83 2.80 6.83
N VAL A 62 8.49 2.79 5.68
CA VAL A 62 9.38 1.70 5.33
C VAL A 62 10.43 2.17 4.35
N ASP A 63 11.66 1.68 4.55
CA ASP A 63 12.73 1.85 3.59
C ASP A 63 12.74 0.60 2.72
N VAL A 64 12.26 0.73 1.49
CA VAL A 64 12.11 -0.44 0.61
C VAL A 64 13.44 -1.02 0.16
N SER A 65 14.55 -0.35 0.45
CA SER A 65 15.87 -0.90 0.18
C SER A 65 16.33 -1.87 1.27
N ARG A 66 15.55 -2.00 2.36
CA ARG A 66 15.90 -2.86 3.48
C ARG A 66 14.96 -4.06 3.55
N PRO A 67 15.46 -5.26 3.22
CA PRO A 67 14.57 -6.43 3.17
C PRO A 67 13.83 -6.72 4.46
N GLU A 68 14.48 -6.53 5.61
CA GLU A 68 13.84 -6.80 6.88
C GLU A 68 12.67 -5.84 7.15
N GLN A 69 12.79 -4.59 6.69
CA GLN A 69 11.69 -3.64 6.83
C GLN A 69 10.55 -3.98 5.88
N VAL A 70 10.89 -4.43 4.67
CA VAL A 70 9.89 -4.83 3.71
C VAL A 70 9.09 -6.01 4.22
N GLU A 71 9.78 -7.01 4.80
CA GLU A 71 9.09 -8.17 5.37
C GLU A 71 8.13 -7.77 6.48
N ALA A 72 8.58 -6.91 7.36
CA ALA A 72 7.74 -6.45 8.47
C ALA A 72 6.54 -5.68 7.95
N ALA A 73 6.73 -4.85 6.93
CA ALA A 73 5.66 -4.07 6.35
C ALA A 73 4.61 -4.97 5.69
N VAL A 74 5.06 -5.97 4.92
CA VAL A 74 4.13 -6.89 4.26
C VAL A 74 3.35 -7.69 5.31
N ALA A 75 4.02 -8.13 6.37
CA ALA A 75 3.34 -8.87 7.43
C ALA A 75 2.27 -8.01 8.10
N ARG A 76 2.58 -6.74 8.36
CA ARG A 76 1.62 -5.82 8.96
C ARG A 76 0.42 -5.60 8.04
N VAL A 77 0.68 -5.42 6.75
CA VAL A 77 -0.40 -5.24 5.78
C VAL A 77 -1.32 -6.46 5.79
N ALA A 78 -0.73 -7.66 5.79
CA ALA A 78 -1.52 -8.87 5.80
C ALA A 78 -2.38 -8.98 7.04
N GLN A 79 -1.87 -8.56 8.19
CA GLN A 79 -2.63 -8.61 9.43
C GLN A 79 -3.76 -7.57 9.46
N GLU A 80 -3.51 -6.38 8.96
CA GLU A 80 -4.46 -5.28 9.12
C GLU A 80 -5.44 -5.17 7.97
N LEU A 81 -5.03 -5.52 6.75
CA LEU A 81 -5.87 -5.36 5.57
C LEU A 81 -6.20 -6.66 4.86
N GLY A 82 -5.38 -7.68 5.06
CA GLY A 82 -5.52 -8.94 4.36
C GLY A 82 -4.33 -9.18 3.44
N ALA A 83 -4.22 -10.39 2.92
CA ALA A 83 -3.08 -10.77 2.10
C ALA A 83 -3.01 -9.88 0.84
N PRO A 84 -1.88 -9.19 0.61
CA PRO A 84 -1.78 -8.31 -0.54
C PRO A 84 -1.64 -9.11 -1.83
N THR A 85 -2.38 -8.70 -2.85
CA THR A 85 -2.34 -9.33 -4.16
C THR A 85 -2.08 -8.33 -5.28
N ILE A 86 -2.00 -7.04 -4.95
CA ILE A 86 -1.70 -5.99 -5.91
C ILE A 86 -0.47 -5.25 -5.41
N LEU A 87 0.51 -5.09 -6.27
CA LEU A 87 1.69 -4.29 -5.94
C LEU A 87 1.88 -3.22 -6.99
N VAL A 88 1.94 -1.97 -6.55
CA VAL A 88 2.31 -0.85 -7.42
C VAL A 88 3.64 -0.32 -6.93
N ASN A 89 4.68 -0.56 -7.70
CA ASN A 89 6.02 -0.16 -7.34
C ASN A 89 6.33 1.22 -7.90
N ASN A 90 5.91 2.24 -7.18
CA ASN A 90 6.14 3.62 -7.61
C ASN A 90 7.46 4.18 -7.08
N ALA A 91 8.02 3.58 -6.03
CA ALA A 91 9.29 4.04 -5.48
C ALA A 91 10.46 3.71 -6.39
N GLY A 92 10.32 2.72 -7.27
CA GLY A 92 11.34 2.40 -8.25
C GLY A 92 12.50 1.58 -7.74
N ILE A 93 12.52 1.21 -6.47
CA ILE A 93 13.63 0.47 -5.90
C ILE A 93 13.20 -0.83 -5.23
N ILE A 94 12.00 -1.29 -5.51
CA ILE A 94 11.55 -2.58 -5.02
C ILE A 94 12.30 -3.66 -5.76
N ARG A 95 12.83 -4.60 -5.01
CA ARG A 95 13.52 -5.75 -5.57
C ARG A 95 12.57 -6.93 -5.61
N ASP A 96 13.08 -8.01 -6.16
CA ASP A 96 12.33 -9.25 -6.24
C ASP A 96 11.84 -9.73 -4.89
N ASN A 97 12.51 -9.32 -3.81
CA ASN A 97 12.10 -9.70 -2.47
C ASN A 97 10.64 -9.41 -2.19
N LEU A 98 10.18 -8.21 -2.51
CA LEU A 98 8.79 -7.86 -2.22
C LEU A 98 7.84 -8.69 -3.06
N ILE A 99 8.20 -8.94 -4.31
CA ILE A 99 7.38 -9.75 -5.20
C ILE A 99 7.24 -11.16 -4.65
N PHE A 100 8.35 -11.75 -4.20
CA PHE A 100 8.31 -13.08 -3.61
C PHE A 100 7.43 -13.14 -2.37
N LYS A 101 7.49 -12.10 -1.54
CA LYS A 101 6.68 -12.09 -0.31
C LYS A 101 5.20 -11.98 -0.61
N MET A 102 4.85 -11.47 -1.76
CA MET A 102 3.44 -11.32 -2.12
C MET A 102 2.85 -12.53 -2.81
N THR A 103 3.69 -13.38 -3.37
CA THR A 103 3.16 -14.57 -4.02
C THR A 103 3.02 -15.65 -2.98
N VAL A 104 1.87 -16.01 -2.70
CA VAL A 104 1.67 -17.02 -1.67
C VAL A 104 0.66 -18.03 -2.14
#